data_f1a3a83a0392153e656c6604031b4b97
#
_entry.id   f1a3a83a0392153e656c6604031b4b97
#
_cell.length_a   1.000
_cell.length_b   1.000
_cell.length_c   1.000
_cell.angle_alpha   90.00
_cell.angle_beta   90.00
_cell.angle_gamma   90.00
#
_symmetry.space_group_name_H-M   'P 1'
#
loop_
_entity.id
_entity.type
_entity.pdbx_description
1 polymer ?
#
loop_
_entity_poly.entity_id
_entity_poly.type
_entity_poly.pdbx_seq_one_letter_code
_entity_poly.pdbx_strand_id
1 'polypeptide(L)' 'MGPKLPVVSCNVVDYSAGGACVELNSDISLPSRFELLHGGTKKKCRMVWKRDRRVGVAF' A
#
# COMPACT_ATOMS: atom_id res chain seq x y z
N MET A 1 -2.39 15.62 -18.37
CA MET A 1 -2.13 15.24 -16.95
C MET A 1 -2.51 13.80 -16.72
N GLY A 2 -1.58 13.03 -16.23
CA GLY A 2 -1.87 11.65 -15.89
C GLY A 2 -2.75 11.54 -14.65
N PRO A 3 -3.42 10.40 -14.47
CA PRO A 3 -4.20 10.17 -13.27
C PRO A 3 -3.30 10.15 -12.04
N LYS A 4 -3.79 10.76 -10.97
CA LYS A 4 -3.11 10.74 -9.70
C LYS A 4 -3.44 9.43 -8.99
N LEU A 5 -2.43 8.73 -8.51
CA LEU A 5 -2.65 7.54 -7.69
C LEU A 5 -3.09 7.96 -6.29
N PRO A 6 -4.03 7.24 -5.69
CA PRO A 6 -4.41 7.53 -4.31
C PRO A 6 -3.24 7.24 -3.37
N VAL A 7 -3.13 8.05 -2.32
CA VAL A 7 -2.13 7.88 -1.27
C VAL A 7 -2.80 7.20 -0.10
N VAL A 8 -2.21 6.08 0.34
CA VAL A 8 -2.77 5.30 1.45
C VAL A 8 -1.79 5.31 2.61
N SER A 9 -2.26 5.76 3.76
CA SER A 9 -1.50 5.72 5.00
C SER A 9 -1.87 4.45 5.76
N CYS A 10 -0.87 3.66 6.14
CA CYS A 10 -1.10 2.40 6.83
C CYS A 10 0.12 2.02 7.65
N ASN A 11 -0.05 1.02 8.50
CA ASN A 11 1.04 0.49 9.33
C ASN A 11 1.77 -0.59 8.56
N VAL A 12 3.10 -0.48 8.51
CA VAL A 12 3.93 -1.49 7.85
C VAL A 12 4.16 -2.63 8.84
N VAL A 13 3.74 -3.82 8.45
CA VAL A 13 3.94 -5.03 9.26
C VAL A 13 5.27 -5.68 8.92
N ASP A 14 5.60 -5.71 7.64
CA ASP A 14 6.84 -6.29 7.15
C ASP A 14 7.27 -5.50 5.92
N TYR A 15 8.58 -5.34 5.74
CA TYR A 15 9.12 -4.53 4.66
C TYR A 15 10.35 -5.19 4.08
N SER A 16 10.40 -5.26 2.75
CA SER A 16 11.56 -5.78 2.05
C SER A 16 11.83 -4.93 0.82
N ALA A 17 12.94 -5.19 0.15
CA ALA A 17 13.32 -4.42 -1.03
C ALA A 17 12.29 -4.56 -2.17
N GLY A 18 11.66 -5.72 -2.28
CA GLY A 18 10.72 -5.98 -3.38
C GLY A 18 9.26 -5.75 -3.03
N GLY A 19 8.94 -5.47 -1.78
CA GLY A 19 7.55 -5.29 -1.39
C GLY A 19 7.38 -5.13 0.10
N ALA A 20 6.12 -5.10 0.53
CA ALA A 20 5.80 -4.94 1.94
C ALA A 20 4.46 -5.59 2.26
N CYS A 21 4.26 -5.91 3.53
CA CYS A 21 2.96 -6.25 4.07
C CYS A 21 2.53 -5.11 4.97
N VAL A 22 1.35 -4.57 4.73
CA VAL A 22 0.85 -3.41 5.48
C VAL A 22 -0.50 -3.73 6.07
N GLU A 23 -0.83 -3.04 7.16
CA GLU A 23 -2.12 -3.17 7.81
C GLU A 23 -2.86 -1.85 7.73
N LEU A 24 -4.09 -1.90 7.24
CA LEU A 24 -4.94 -0.74 7.13
C LEU A 24 -5.65 -0.46 8.45
N ASN A 25 -6.00 0.81 8.68
CA ASN A 25 -6.74 1.20 9.88
C ASN A 25 -8.18 0.70 9.85
N SER A 26 -8.72 0.50 8.66
CA SER A 26 -10.07 0.01 8.47
C SER A 26 -10.13 -0.83 7.21
N ASP A 27 -11.19 -1.64 7.09
CA ASP A 27 -11.38 -2.44 5.89
C ASP A 27 -11.94 -1.54 4.78
N ILE A 28 -11.04 -1.07 3.94
CA ILE A 28 -11.36 -0.20 2.83
C ILE A 28 -11.02 -0.88 1.51
N SER A 29 -11.74 -0.49 0.47
CA SER A 29 -11.45 -0.98 -0.88
C SER A 29 -10.30 -0.19 -1.48
N LEU A 30 -9.30 -0.90 -1.97
CA LEU A 30 -8.12 -0.28 -2.57
C LEU A 30 -8.06 -0.60 -4.06
N PRO A 31 -7.57 0.35 -4.87
CA PRO A 31 -7.25 0.04 -6.26
C PRO A 31 -6.04 -0.89 -6.32
N SER A 32 -5.82 -1.50 -7.48
CA SER A 32 -4.67 -2.40 -7.66
C SER A 32 -3.34 -1.65 -7.63
N ARG A 33 -3.35 -0.34 -7.87
CA ARG A 33 -2.15 0.50 -7.79
C ARG A 33 -2.43 1.72 -6.94
N PHE A 34 -1.50 2.04 -6.06
CA PHE A 34 -1.63 3.20 -5.18
C PHE A 34 -0.25 3.60 -4.67
N GLU A 35 -0.18 4.75 -3.99
CA GLU A 35 1.04 5.19 -3.34
C GLU A 35 0.95 4.90 -1.85
N LEU A 36 1.96 4.20 -1.35
CA LEU A 36 2.05 3.89 0.07
C LEU A 36 2.81 4.99 0.78
N LEU A 37 2.20 5.59 1.78
CA LEU A 37 2.85 6.59 2.62
C LEU A 37 3.46 5.90 3.83
N HIS A 38 4.77 5.96 3.94
CA HIS A 38 5.51 5.34 5.02
C HIS A 38 6.72 6.20 5.38
N GLY A 39 6.81 6.60 6.65
CA GLY A 39 7.94 7.37 7.13
C GLY A 39 8.15 8.69 6.40
N GLY A 40 7.08 9.34 5.96
CA GLY A 40 7.17 10.57 5.20
C GLY A 40 7.54 10.38 3.75
N THR A 41 7.66 9.15 3.29
CA THR A 41 8.00 8.83 1.90
C THR A 41 6.80 8.20 1.21
N LYS A 42 6.53 8.64 -0.01
CA LYS A 42 5.50 8.04 -0.86
C LYS A 42 6.17 7.08 -1.83
N LYS A 43 5.67 5.87 -1.90
CA LYS A 43 6.23 4.85 -2.76
C LYS A 43 5.12 4.21 -3.58
N LYS A 44 5.29 4.21 -4.89
CA LYS A 44 4.33 3.57 -5.79
C LYS A 44 4.40 2.07 -5.60
N CYS A 45 3.24 1.45 -5.44
CA CYS A 45 3.18 0.01 -5.22
C CYS A 45 1.96 -0.58 -5.91
N ARG A 46 1.98 -1.89 -6.03
CA ARG A 46 0.92 -2.67 -6.63
C ARG A 46 0.44 -3.69 -5.61
N MET A 47 -0.88 -3.78 -5.45
CA MET A 47 -1.46 -4.77 -4.57
C MET A 47 -1.29 -6.17 -5.15
N VAL A 48 -0.68 -7.05 -4.38
CA VAL A 48 -0.48 -8.46 -4.75
C VAL A 48 -1.60 -9.31 -4.17
N TRP A 49 -1.96 -9.05 -2.91
CA TRP A 49 -3.05 -9.75 -2.23
C TRP A 49 -3.63 -8.85 -1.15
N LYS A 50 -4.85 -9.16 -0.77
CA LYS A 50 -5.53 -8.46 0.32
C LYS A 50 -6.30 -9.49 1.15
N ARG A 51 -6.16 -9.41 2.47
CA ARG A 51 -6.89 -10.27 3.40
C ARG A 51 -7.30 -9.42 4.60
N ASP A 52 -8.61 -9.24 4.77
CA ASP A 52 -9.16 -8.38 5.83
C ASP A 52 -8.54 -6.98 5.72
N ARG A 53 -7.77 -6.56 6.73
CA ARG A 53 -7.12 -5.26 6.73
C ARG A 53 -5.63 -5.34 6.36
N ARG A 54 -5.14 -6.51 6.00
CA ARG A 54 -3.75 -6.69 5.60
C ARG A 54 -3.64 -6.75 4.10
N VAL A 55 -2.64 -6.09 3.59
CA VAL A 55 -2.40 -6.00 2.14
C VAL A 55 -0.93 -6.27 1.88
N GLY A 56 -0.67 -7.18 0.94
CA GLY A 56 0.66 -7.39 0.43
C GLY A 56 0.85 -6.58 -0.84
N VAL A 57 1.94 -5.82 -0.90
CA VAL A 57 2.23 -4.96 -2.05
C VAL A 57 3.60 -5.25 -2.60
N ALA A 58 3.77 -4.99 -3.89
CA ALA A 58 5.05 -5.07 -4.58
C ALA A 58 5.43 -3.69 -5.08
N PHE A 59 6.71 -3.40 -5.01
CA PHE A 59 7.27 -2.13 -5.47
C PHE A 59 7.75 -2.19 -6.90
#